data_a0c5eefe495f4908ac0e10fe1ef3728f
#
_entry.id   a0c5eefe495f4908ac0e10fe1ef3728f
#
_cell.length_a   1.000
_cell.length_b   1.000
_cell.length_c   1.000
_cell.angle_alpha   90.00
_cell.angle_beta   90.00
_cell.angle_gamma   90.00
#
_symmetry.space_group_name_H-M   'P 1'
#
loop_
_entity.id
_entity.type
_entity.pdbx_description
1 polymer ?
#
loop_
_entity_poly.entity_id
_entity_poly.type
_entity_poly.pdbx_seq_one_letter_code
_entity_poly.pdbx_strand_id
1 'polypeptide(L)'
;QELGYKAAEDFHDADVVVVNTCCVRESAEKRILGKIGELKGVKANHPGQIVCVAGCMAQKDGGKLIKKHPQIDLLIGTAHVNGFKEILSEYLSEKGERVYNSLEVKESEFEGERIRQSGFSAWIPIMYGCNNFCTYCIVPYVVGVNAAAV
;
A
#
# COMPACT_ATOMS: atom_id res chain seq x y z
N GLN A 1 -2.46 -10.41 11.65
CA GLN A 1 -2.80 -11.34 12.74
C GLN A 1 -4.04 -12.18 12.39
N GLU A 2 -5.10 -11.61 11.81
CA GLU A 2 -6.31 -12.36 11.44
C GLU A 2 -6.09 -13.44 10.37
N LEU A 3 -5.12 -13.26 9.48
CA LEU A 3 -4.69 -14.28 8.51
C LEU A 3 -3.61 -15.24 9.04
N GLY A 4 -3.34 -15.23 10.35
CA GLY A 4 -2.33 -16.08 10.98
C GLY A 4 -0.89 -15.59 10.86
N TYR A 5 -0.63 -14.48 10.18
CA TYR A 5 0.71 -13.90 10.07
C TYR A 5 1.15 -13.26 11.39
N LYS A 6 2.45 -13.37 11.68
CA LYS A 6 3.12 -12.70 12.79
C LYS A 6 4.03 -11.61 12.24
N ALA A 7 4.25 -10.56 13.05
CA ALA A 7 5.23 -9.52 12.69
C ALA A 7 6.64 -10.14 12.67
N ALA A 8 7.35 -9.96 11.56
CA ALA A 8 8.75 -10.31 11.45
C ALA A 8 9.62 -9.13 11.92
N GLU A 9 10.79 -9.40 12.49
CA GLU A 9 11.75 -8.37 12.90
C GLU A 9 12.50 -7.80 11.70
N ASP A 10 12.77 -8.64 10.69
CA ASP A 10 13.46 -8.25 9.46
C ASP A 10 12.63 -8.64 8.22
N PHE A 11 12.65 -7.77 7.22
CA PHE A 11 11.96 -8.02 5.95
C PHE A 11 12.63 -9.11 5.11
N HIS A 12 13.88 -9.48 5.42
CA HIS A 12 14.58 -10.58 4.76
C HIS A 12 13.97 -11.95 5.09
N ASP A 13 13.42 -12.08 6.31
CA ASP A 13 12.86 -13.32 6.82
C ASP A 13 11.32 -13.36 6.71
N ALA A 14 10.72 -12.29 6.18
CA ALA A 14 9.28 -12.16 6.10
C ALA A 14 8.71 -12.86 4.86
N ASP A 15 7.61 -13.61 5.02
CA ASP A 15 6.87 -14.20 3.91
C ASP A 15 6.10 -13.15 3.11
N VAL A 16 5.64 -12.08 3.78
CA VAL A 16 4.91 -10.97 3.16
C VAL A 16 5.55 -9.65 3.58
N VAL A 17 6.00 -8.88 2.61
CA VAL A 17 6.56 -7.53 2.81
C VAL A 17 5.60 -6.50 2.24
N VAL A 18 5.14 -5.57 3.05
CA VAL A 18 4.27 -4.46 2.63
C VAL A 18 5.07 -3.15 2.67
N VAL A 19 5.26 -2.56 1.51
CA VAL A 19 5.91 -1.25 1.36
C VAL A 19 4.83 -0.18 1.18
N ASN A 20 4.51 0.55 2.26
CA ASN A 20 3.58 1.67 2.18
C ASN A 20 4.29 2.89 1.60
N THR A 21 3.69 3.52 0.59
CA THR A 21 4.34 4.51 -0.25
C THR A 21 3.66 5.88 -0.19
N CYS A 22 4.47 6.92 -0.35
CA CYS A 22 4.03 8.30 -0.49
C CYS A 22 4.64 8.90 -1.76
N CYS A 23 3.88 9.70 -2.51
CA CYS A 23 4.36 10.40 -3.71
C CYS A 23 4.34 11.93 -3.58
N VAL A 24 4.22 12.46 -2.36
CA VAL A 24 4.23 13.91 -2.09
C VAL A 24 5.65 14.49 -2.13
N ARG A 25 6.68 13.68 -1.85
CA ARG A 25 8.09 14.11 -1.83
C ARG A 25 8.93 13.20 -2.71
N GLU A 26 9.63 13.77 -3.67
CA GLU A 26 10.54 13.06 -4.58
C GLU A 26 11.62 12.24 -3.83
N SER A 27 12.16 12.79 -2.75
CA SER A 27 13.15 12.09 -1.92
C SER A 27 12.58 10.82 -1.26
N ALA A 28 11.29 10.83 -0.91
CA ALA A 28 10.62 9.65 -0.37
C ALA A 28 10.39 8.60 -1.47
N GLU A 29 9.99 9.02 -2.67
CA GLU A 29 9.86 8.12 -3.83
C GLU A 29 11.20 7.44 -4.15
N LYS A 30 12.30 8.19 -4.21
CA LYS A 30 13.64 7.61 -4.47
C LYS A 30 14.07 6.59 -3.41
N ARG A 31 13.81 6.87 -2.13
CA ARG A 31 14.08 5.93 -1.03
C ARG A 31 13.30 4.62 -1.19
N ILE A 32 12.02 4.74 -1.49
CA ILE A 32 11.13 3.58 -1.67
C ILE A 32 11.54 2.75 -2.88
N LEU A 33 11.87 3.39 -4.01
CA LEU A 33 12.38 2.69 -5.18
C LEU A 33 13.70 1.95 -4.89
N GLY A 34 14.58 2.55 -4.09
CA GLY A 34 15.78 1.89 -3.59
C GLY A 34 15.44 0.63 -2.77
N LYS A 35 14.48 0.74 -1.84
CA LYS A 35 14.04 -0.40 -1.02
C LYS A 35 13.39 -1.51 -1.86
N ILE A 36 12.55 -1.15 -2.84
CA ILE A 36 11.98 -2.10 -3.79
C ILE A 36 13.09 -2.79 -4.61
N GLY A 37 14.14 -2.04 -4.99
CA GLY A 37 15.32 -2.61 -5.66
C GLY A 37 16.04 -3.64 -4.81
N GLU A 38 16.21 -3.37 -3.52
CA GLU A 38 16.83 -4.27 -2.54
C GLU A 38 16.05 -5.59 -2.39
N LEU A 39 14.71 -5.51 -2.37
CA LEU A 39 13.83 -6.67 -2.30
C LEU A 39 13.98 -7.63 -3.49
N LYS A 40 14.51 -7.17 -4.63
CA LYS A 40 14.84 -8.06 -5.74
C LYS A 40 15.90 -9.11 -5.35
N GLY A 41 16.92 -8.69 -4.60
CA GLY A 41 17.95 -9.60 -4.10
C GLY A 41 17.42 -10.56 -3.03
N VAL A 42 16.57 -10.05 -2.14
CA VAL A 42 15.95 -10.88 -1.10
C VAL A 42 15.06 -11.95 -1.73
N LYS A 43 14.21 -11.58 -2.66
CA LYS A 43 13.29 -12.50 -3.34
C LYS A 43 14.03 -13.57 -4.18
N ALA A 44 15.22 -13.29 -4.66
CA ALA A 44 16.06 -14.29 -5.35
C ALA A 44 16.45 -15.43 -4.42
N ASN A 45 16.67 -15.14 -3.12
CA ASN A 45 17.01 -16.12 -2.09
C ASN A 45 15.76 -16.70 -1.40
N HIS A 46 14.64 -16.00 -1.45
CA HIS A 46 13.35 -16.38 -0.86
C HIS A 46 12.22 -16.24 -1.90
N PRO A 47 12.13 -17.16 -2.90
CA PRO A 47 11.19 -17.03 -4.02
C PRO A 47 9.71 -17.01 -3.63
N GLY A 48 9.38 -17.56 -2.46
CA GLY A 48 8.02 -17.55 -1.90
C GLY A 48 7.59 -16.23 -1.27
N GLN A 49 8.51 -15.27 -1.08
CA GLN A 49 8.19 -13.99 -0.48
C GLN A 49 7.24 -13.18 -1.36
N ILE A 50 6.17 -12.66 -0.78
CA ILE A 50 5.20 -11.78 -1.44
C ILE A 50 5.60 -10.32 -1.18
N VAL A 51 5.85 -9.57 -2.24
CA VAL A 51 6.16 -8.14 -2.18
C VAL A 51 4.94 -7.34 -2.60
N CYS A 52 4.33 -6.65 -1.65
CA CYS A 52 3.21 -5.76 -1.85
C CYS A 52 3.67 -4.29 -1.76
N VAL A 53 3.30 -3.48 -2.75
CA VAL A 53 3.48 -2.02 -2.70
C VAL A 53 2.12 -1.36 -2.60
N ALA A 54 1.91 -0.59 -1.53
CA ALA A 54 0.64 0.05 -1.23
C ALA A 54 0.74 1.58 -1.21
N GLY A 55 -0.38 2.26 -1.37
CA GLY A 55 -0.50 3.70 -1.21
C GLY A 55 -0.34 4.52 -2.48
N CYS A 56 0.08 5.79 -2.33
CA CYS A 56 0.03 6.79 -3.41
C CYS A 56 0.84 6.43 -4.66
N MET A 57 1.99 5.75 -4.49
CA MET A 57 2.84 5.38 -5.61
C MET A 57 2.22 4.22 -6.42
N ALA A 58 1.61 3.25 -5.73
CA ALA A 58 0.85 2.18 -6.37
C ALA A 58 -0.34 2.75 -7.14
N GLN A 59 -1.02 3.74 -6.59
CA GLN A 59 -2.13 4.45 -7.23
C GLN A 59 -1.68 5.22 -8.47
N LYS A 60 -0.59 5.98 -8.37
CA LYS A 60 -0.05 6.84 -9.43
C LYS A 60 0.51 6.04 -10.60
N ASP A 61 1.37 5.09 -10.32
CA ASP A 61 2.21 4.43 -11.33
C ASP A 61 1.66 3.07 -11.78
N GLY A 62 0.84 2.43 -10.95
CA GLY A 62 0.10 1.21 -11.28
C GLY A 62 0.94 0.14 -11.98
N GLY A 63 0.44 -0.36 -13.09
CA GLY A 63 1.09 -1.42 -13.86
C GLY A 63 2.46 -1.05 -14.45
N LYS A 64 2.83 0.24 -14.55
CA LYS A 64 4.17 0.66 -14.95
C LYS A 64 5.21 0.28 -13.91
N LEU A 65 4.84 0.32 -12.63
CA LEU A 65 5.73 -0.01 -11.53
C LEU A 65 6.06 -1.52 -11.52
N ILE A 66 5.08 -2.39 -11.75
CA ILE A 66 5.30 -3.84 -11.90
C ILE A 66 6.20 -4.16 -13.10
N LYS A 67 6.00 -3.48 -14.23
CA LYS A 67 6.84 -3.69 -15.42
C LYS A 67 8.31 -3.35 -15.16
N LYS A 68 8.57 -2.29 -14.40
CA LYS A 68 9.92 -1.87 -13.99
C LYS A 68 10.52 -2.74 -12.88
N HIS A 69 9.68 -3.25 -12.00
CA HIS A 69 10.05 -3.96 -10.79
C HIS A 69 9.29 -5.30 -10.71
N PRO A 70 9.70 -6.31 -11.50
CA PRO A 70 8.99 -7.59 -11.62
C PRO A 70 8.93 -8.39 -10.31
N GLN A 71 9.76 -8.06 -9.32
CA GLN A 71 9.72 -8.63 -7.98
C GLN A 71 8.47 -8.22 -7.18
N ILE A 72 7.73 -7.20 -7.62
CA ILE A 72 6.48 -6.78 -6.98
C ILE A 72 5.39 -7.78 -7.38
N ASP A 73 4.71 -8.34 -6.42
CA ASP A 73 3.59 -9.27 -6.62
C ASP A 73 2.24 -8.55 -6.61
N LEU A 74 2.07 -7.59 -5.70
CA LEU A 74 0.82 -6.86 -5.52
C LEU A 74 1.05 -5.35 -5.52
N LEU A 75 0.14 -4.63 -6.20
CA LEU A 75 0.01 -3.17 -6.11
C LEU A 75 -1.37 -2.80 -5.59
N ILE A 76 -1.41 -2.05 -4.50
CA ILE A 76 -2.64 -1.66 -3.84
C ILE A 76 -2.71 -0.14 -3.72
N GLY A 77 -3.58 0.48 -4.51
CA GLY A 77 -3.85 1.91 -4.47
C GLY A 77 -4.48 2.37 -3.17
N THR A 78 -4.52 3.68 -2.97
CA THR A 78 -4.99 4.30 -1.71
C THR A 78 -6.41 3.92 -1.34
N ALA A 79 -7.30 3.76 -2.31
CA ALA A 79 -8.70 3.39 -2.10
C ALA A 79 -8.88 1.93 -1.65
N HIS A 80 -7.89 1.08 -1.88
CA HIS A 80 -7.97 -0.36 -1.61
C HIS A 80 -7.17 -0.83 -0.38
N VAL A 81 -6.47 0.09 0.31
CA VAL A 81 -5.61 -0.27 1.45
C VAL A 81 -6.40 -0.94 2.58
N ASN A 82 -7.66 -0.52 2.80
CA ASN A 82 -8.53 -1.10 3.82
C ASN A 82 -8.95 -2.55 3.50
N GLY A 83 -9.00 -2.92 2.22
CA GLY A 83 -9.30 -4.28 1.74
C GLY A 83 -8.05 -5.16 1.60
N PHE A 84 -6.92 -4.80 2.23
CA PHE A 84 -5.66 -5.53 2.10
C PHE A 84 -5.78 -7.02 2.45
N LYS A 85 -6.54 -7.35 3.47
CA LYS A 85 -6.74 -8.72 3.94
C LYS A 85 -7.41 -9.59 2.87
N GLU A 86 -8.49 -9.08 2.31
CA GLU A 86 -9.28 -9.76 1.27
C GLU A 86 -8.45 -9.93 0.00
N ILE A 87 -7.76 -8.87 -0.42
CA ILE A 87 -6.86 -8.87 -1.59
C ILE A 87 -5.72 -9.88 -1.42
N LEU A 88 -5.09 -9.93 -0.25
CA LEU A 88 -4.03 -10.88 0.01
C LEU A 88 -4.56 -12.32 0.03
N SER A 89 -5.72 -12.56 0.63
CA SER A 89 -6.36 -13.88 0.65
C SER A 89 -6.71 -14.35 -0.76
N GLU A 90 -7.27 -13.49 -1.59
CA GLU A 90 -7.58 -13.77 -2.99
C GLU A 90 -6.31 -14.09 -3.79
N TYR A 91 -5.26 -13.29 -3.64
CA TYR A 91 -3.99 -13.54 -4.29
C TYR A 91 -3.36 -14.89 -3.91
N LEU A 92 -3.47 -15.28 -2.64
CA LEU A 92 -2.95 -16.55 -2.14
C LEU A 92 -3.76 -17.76 -2.65
N SER A 93 -5.08 -17.62 -2.82
CA SER A 93 -5.95 -18.72 -3.23
C SER A 93 -5.96 -18.94 -4.73
N GLU A 94 -6.06 -17.89 -5.54
CA GLU A 94 -6.34 -17.98 -6.98
C GLU A 94 -5.28 -17.31 -7.87
N LYS A 95 -4.19 -16.80 -7.29
CA LYS A 95 -3.25 -15.87 -7.98
C LYS A 95 -4.00 -14.74 -8.68
N GLY A 96 -4.92 -14.11 -7.96
CA GLY A 96 -5.82 -13.07 -8.43
C GLY A 96 -5.16 -11.88 -9.11
N GLU A 97 -5.90 -10.81 -9.28
CA GLU A 97 -5.41 -9.57 -9.87
C GLU A 97 -4.20 -9.03 -9.08
N ARG A 98 -3.23 -8.47 -9.81
CA ARG A 98 -1.99 -7.95 -9.21
C ARG A 98 -2.01 -6.43 -8.98
N VAL A 99 -3.00 -5.73 -9.52
CA VAL A 99 -3.05 -4.26 -9.52
C VAL A 99 -4.43 -3.78 -9.14
N TYR A 100 -4.55 -3.22 -7.97
CA TYR A 100 -5.77 -2.64 -7.40
C TYR A 100 -5.56 -1.13 -7.26
N ASN A 101 -5.82 -0.35 -8.30
CA ASN A 101 -5.55 1.08 -8.33
C ASN A 101 -6.70 1.94 -8.85
N SER A 102 -7.93 1.48 -8.81
CA SER A 102 -9.09 2.34 -9.07
C SER A 102 -9.23 3.41 -7.99
N LEU A 103 -9.75 4.59 -8.36
CA LEU A 103 -10.09 5.64 -7.40
C LEU A 103 -11.53 5.50 -6.86
N GLU A 104 -12.25 4.49 -7.30
CA GLU A 104 -13.56 4.18 -6.76
C GLU A 104 -13.38 3.71 -5.31
N VAL A 105 -13.62 4.63 -4.40
CA VAL A 105 -13.72 4.33 -2.97
C VAL A 105 -15.00 3.53 -2.81
N LYS A 106 -14.89 2.21 -2.71
CA LYS A 106 -15.95 1.47 -2.06
C LYS A 106 -16.01 2.01 -0.64
N GLU A 107 -17.16 2.51 -0.22
CA GLU A 107 -17.42 2.87 1.17
C GLU A 107 -17.19 1.62 2.03
N SER A 108 -15.94 1.33 2.31
CA SER A 108 -15.58 0.36 3.33
C SER A 108 -15.61 1.12 4.63
N GLU A 109 -16.64 0.90 5.40
CA GLU A 109 -16.66 1.27 6.80
C GLU A 109 -15.33 0.80 7.41
N PHE A 110 -14.70 1.69 8.14
CA PHE A 110 -13.39 1.44 8.76
C PHE A 110 -13.59 0.48 9.94
N GLU A 111 -13.99 -0.74 9.65
CA GLU A 111 -14.16 -1.83 10.61
C GLU A 111 -12.81 -2.51 10.89
N GLY A 112 -11.97 -1.86 11.63
CA GLY A 112 -10.71 -2.46 12.07
C GLY A 112 -10.29 -1.93 13.43
N GLU A 113 -9.83 -2.81 14.32
CA GLU A 113 -9.18 -2.40 15.55
C GLU A 113 -7.93 -1.56 15.23
N ARG A 114 -7.97 -0.29 15.61
CA ARG A 114 -6.82 0.60 15.45
C ARG A 114 -5.78 0.25 16.49
N ILE A 115 -4.67 -0.36 16.06
CA ILE A 115 -3.54 -0.66 16.93
C ILE A 115 -2.91 0.68 17.36
N ARG A 116 -2.98 0.99 18.65
CA ARG A 116 -2.37 2.17 19.26
C ARG A 116 -1.03 1.80 19.84
N GLN A 117 0.01 2.52 19.46
CA GLN A 117 1.35 2.36 20.04
C GLN A 117 1.52 3.11 21.36
N SER A 118 0.63 4.05 21.67
CA SER A 118 0.68 4.89 22.86
C SER A 118 -0.67 4.88 23.60
N GLY A 119 -0.64 4.82 24.92
CA GLY A 119 -1.82 4.96 25.78
C GLY A 119 -2.32 6.41 25.91
N PHE A 120 -1.51 7.40 25.54
CA PHE A 120 -1.79 8.83 25.80
C PHE A 120 -2.09 9.63 24.53
N SER A 121 -1.76 9.14 23.34
CA SER A 121 -1.98 9.85 22.08
C SER A 121 -2.48 8.93 20.98
N ALA A 122 -3.31 9.47 20.08
CA ALA A 122 -3.79 8.76 18.91
C ALA A 122 -3.87 9.71 17.71
N TRP A 123 -3.54 9.21 16.54
CA TRP A 123 -3.80 9.90 15.28
C TRP A 123 -5.22 9.60 14.83
N ILE A 124 -6.00 10.64 14.60
CA ILE A 124 -7.38 10.54 14.14
C ILE A 124 -7.45 11.13 12.74
N PRO A 125 -7.64 10.33 11.68
CA PRO A 125 -7.91 10.87 10.36
C PRO A 125 -9.29 11.52 10.38
N ILE A 126 -9.37 12.78 9.97
CA ILE A 126 -10.63 13.56 9.94
C ILE A 126 -11.12 13.77 8.50
N MET A 127 -10.28 13.49 7.51
CA MET A 127 -10.58 13.76 6.11
C MET A 127 -9.69 12.92 5.20
N TYR A 128 -10.23 12.48 4.06
CA TYR A 128 -9.49 11.86 2.96
C TYR A 128 -9.60 12.74 1.72
N GLY A 129 -8.52 12.78 0.91
CA GLY A 129 -8.51 13.50 -0.36
C GLY A 129 -8.48 15.02 -0.21
N CYS A 130 -8.65 15.71 -1.33
CA CYS A 130 -8.66 17.18 -1.39
C CYS A 130 -9.35 17.66 -2.67
N ASN A 131 -10.17 18.73 -2.57
CA ASN A 131 -10.91 19.32 -3.68
C ASN A 131 -10.26 20.59 -4.27
N ASN A 132 -9.09 21.02 -3.77
CA ASN A 132 -8.49 22.28 -4.19
C ASN A 132 -7.82 22.24 -5.56
N PHE A 133 -7.45 21.07 -6.09
CA PHE A 133 -6.83 20.89 -7.42
C PHE A 133 -5.72 21.89 -7.73
N CYS A 134 -4.85 22.19 -6.75
CA CYS A 134 -3.68 23.06 -6.97
C CYS A 134 -2.80 22.48 -8.08
N THR A 135 -2.24 23.34 -8.93
CA THR A 135 -1.51 22.96 -10.17
C THR A 135 -0.31 22.04 -9.96
N TYR A 136 0.30 22.06 -8.78
CA TYR A 136 1.45 21.25 -8.39
C TYR A 136 1.08 20.04 -7.51
N CYS A 137 -0.19 19.89 -7.14
CA CYS A 137 -0.59 18.92 -6.13
C CYS A 137 -1.16 17.65 -6.76
N ILE A 138 -0.61 16.50 -6.38
CA ILE A 138 -1.06 15.20 -6.89
C ILE A 138 -2.20 14.58 -6.05
N VAL A 139 -2.48 15.12 -4.85
CA VAL A 139 -3.42 14.51 -3.88
C VAL A 139 -4.80 14.19 -4.48
N PRO A 140 -5.49 15.10 -5.20
CA PRO A 140 -6.79 14.78 -5.78
C PRO A 140 -6.78 13.60 -6.75
N TYR A 141 -5.63 13.34 -7.38
CA TYR A 141 -5.47 12.31 -8.41
C TYR A 141 -5.04 10.94 -7.86
N VAL A 142 -4.52 10.88 -6.63
CA VAL A 142 -4.01 9.64 -6.03
C VAL A 142 -4.68 9.25 -4.73
N VAL A 143 -5.31 10.22 -4.05
CA VAL A 143 -6.09 9.95 -2.82
C VAL A 143 -7.58 10.13 -3.08
N GLY A 144 -7.91 10.91 -4.10
CA GLY A 144 -9.29 11.19 -4.50
C GLY A 144 -9.80 12.54 -4.00
N VAL A 145 -11.06 12.81 -4.29
CA VAL A 145 -11.78 14.00 -3.83
C VAL A 145 -12.08 13.89 -2.34
N ASN A 146 -12.30 15.05 -1.70
CA ASN A 146 -12.51 15.11 -0.27
C ASN A 146 -13.76 14.31 0.17
N ALA A 147 -13.53 13.36 1.07
CA ALA A 147 -14.58 12.68 1.81
C ALA A 147 -14.32 12.89 3.31
N ALA A 148 -15.35 13.27 4.05
CA ALA A 148 -15.26 13.35 5.50
C ALA A 148 -15.06 11.95 6.06
N ALA A 149 -14.08 11.79 6.95
CA ALA A 149 -13.94 10.57 7.74
C ALA A 149 -14.91 10.73 8.94
N VAL A 150 -16.04 10.06 8.88
CA VAL A 150 -17.03 10.03 9.97
C VAL A 150 -16.73 8.86 10.89
#